data_430e7faf4fb13193b73e41d05fe6ae0a
#
_entry.id   430e7faf4fb13193b73e41d05fe6ae0a
#
_cell.length_a   1.000
_cell.length_b   1.000
_cell.length_c   1.000
_cell.angle_alpha   90.00
_cell.angle_beta   90.00
_cell.angle_gamma   90.00
#
_symmetry.space_group_name_H-M   'P 1'
#
loop_
_entity.id
_entity.type
_entity.pdbx_description
1 polymer ?
#
loop_
_entity_poly.entity_id
_entity_poly.type
_entity_poly.pdbx_seq_one_letter_code
_entity_poly.pdbx_strand_id
1 'polypeptide(L)'
;MKRNWKRINALFLAICLLFVSSFALAEGNPGNPPDGQPPQGQGGTPPEKPDGEAPGEPPAGDMGGGPGGSSQPDSYAAVQTVSEDTQLSGVTLDSVAADENALLVTAGNVQVTDSTLTRNSTDSTGGDSASFYGVGAAALVTGGTLKIRNSTITTDANGGAGVFAYGSGVATVADTTIDTTQDTSGGIHVAGGGTLYASNLTVITRGNSSAAIRSDRGGGTMVVDGGSYTSEGSGSPAVYVTADITISNAQLTATGSEALCLEGLNSVSLTDCQLSGNMADLSQNDNTWTVILYQSMSGDSEVGKGTFTMEGGSLTSLNGGLFYTTNTESEFTLRNVQITASDDCEYFLRCTGNQNQRGWGQSGQNGADCVFTAAQQEMNGNVIWDSISNLDLSLTEGTVFTGTVLDDESCAGNGGNGGCTLTIDESSSWVVTGNSVVTTLNCSGSIVDAEGRTVTIVDSNGNVLSEGESEYTITVNTLQSTAA
;
A
#
# COMPACT_ATOMS: atom_id res chain seq x y z
N MET A 1 33.06 -42.89 3.93
CA MET A 1 33.59 -42.30 2.66
C MET A 1 33.15 -40.85 2.62
N LYS A 2 34.07 -39.93 2.83
CA LYS A 2 33.87 -38.48 2.78
C LYS A 2 33.92 -38.04 1.32
N ARG A 3 32.96 -37.28 0.82
CA ARG A 3 33.03 -36.61 -0.47
C ARG A 3 32.82 -35.12 -0.29
N ASN A 4 33.87 -34.36 -0.39
CA ASN A 4 33.94 -32.91 -0.42
C ASN A 4 33.27 -32.42 -1.72
N TRP A 5 32.40 -31.43 -1.59
CA TRP A 5 31.95 -30.60 -2.70
C TRP A 5 32.46 -29.19 -2.53
N LYS A 6 33.25 -28.78 -3.51
CA LYS A 6 33.90 -27.47 -3.58
C LYS A 6 32.86 -26.38 -3.95
N ARG A 7 32.98 -25.29 -3.26
CA ARG A 7 32.29 -24.02 -3.56
C ARG A 7 32.74 -23.52 -4.94
N ILE A 8 31.78 -23.21 -5.82
CA ILE A 8 31.98 -22.38 -7.00
C ILE A 8 31.27 -21.06 -6.73
N ASN A 9 32.07 -20.02 -6.48
CA ASN A 9 31.61 -18.64 -6.43
C ASN A 9 31.34 -18.21 -7.88
N ALA A 10 30.10 -17.97 -8.23
CA ALA A 10 29.72 -17.20 -9.40
C ALA A 10 29.39 -15.78 -8.96
N LEU A 11 30.27 -14.87 -9.35
CA LEU A 11 30.13 -13.42 -9.15
C LEU A 11 29.12 -12.91 -10.18
N PHE A 12 27.89 -12.67 -9.77
CA PHE A 12 26.94 -11.90 -10.58
C PHE A 12 27.04 -10.43 -10.16
N LEU A 13 27.57 -9.63 -11.09
CA LEU A 13 27.66 -8.18 -11.01
C LEU A 13 26.26 -7.62 -11.24
N ALA A 14 25.57 -7.21 -10.17
CA ALA A 14 24.34 -6.44 -10.27
C ALA A 14 24.69 -5.00 -10.63
N ILE A 15 24.30 -4.57 -11.82
CA ILE A 15 24.38 -3.15 -12.24
C ILE A 15 23.09 -2.50 -11.71
N CYS A 16 23.20 -1.84 -10.55
CA CYS A 16 22.19 -0.90 -10.10
C CYS A 16 22.35 0.39 -10.89
N LEU A 17 21.39 0.72 -11.74
CA LEU A 17 21.26 2.06 -12.33
C LEU A 17 20.74 3.01 -11.25
N LEU A 18 21.68 3.71 -10.61
CA LEU A 18 21.43 4.89 -9.79
C LEU A 18 21.13 6.07 -10.73
N PHE A 19 19.92 6.56 -10.72
CA PHE A 19 19.64 7.90 -11.22
C PHE A 19 20.18 8.92 -10.19
N VAL A 20 21.43 9.36 -10.40
CA VAL A 20 22.00 10.51 -9.73
C VAL A 20 21.75 11.69 -10.64
N SER A 21 20.86 12.60 -10.21
CA SER A 21 20.72 13.93 -10.80
C SER A 21 21.98 14.75 -10.49
N SER A 22 22.75 15.05 -11.51
CA SER A 22 23.96 15.85 -11.44
C SER A 22 23.60 17.32 -11.20
N PHE A 23 23.80 17.83 -9.99
CA PHE A 23 23.89 19.27 -9.76
C PHE A 23 25.29 19.77 -10.17
N ALA A 24 25.34 20.63 -11.16
CA ALA A 24 26.53 21.37 -11.52
C ALA A 24 26.83 22.41 -10.44
N LEU A 25 27.96 22.26 -9.76
CA LEU A 25 28.53 23.27 -8.87
C LEU A 25 29.20 24.36 -9.70
N ALA A 26 28.68 25.58 -9.58
CA ALA A 26 29.41 26.77 -9.99
C ALA A 26 30.29 27.22 -8.81
N GLU A 27 31.59 27.26 -9.02
CA GLU A 27 32.55 27.83 -8.09
C GLU A 27 32.40 29.35 -8.00
N GLY A 28 32.22 29.89 -6.79
CA GLY A 28 32.26 31.32 -6.46
C GLY A 28 32.91 31.53 -5.11
N ASN A 29 33.95 32.30 -5.09
CA ASN A 29 34.93 32.62 -4.06
C ASN A 29 34.32 33.29 -2.80
N PRO A 30 34.89 33.12 -1.58
CA PRO A 30 34.28 33.55 -0.32
C PRO A 30 34.59 35.05 -0.01
N GLY A 31 33.55 35.79 0.36
CA GLY A 31 33.61 37.09 0.96
C GLY A 31 32.97 37.13 2.34
N ASN A 32 33.64 37.73 3.30
CA ASN A 32 33.29 37.85 4.73
C ASN A 32 31.92 38.48 4.99
N PRO A 33 31.28 38.14 6.13
CA PRO A 33 29.97 38.67 6.54
C PRO A 33 30.12 40.01 7.30
N PRO A 34 29.13 40.90 7.22
CA PRO A 34 28.99 42.00 8.18
C PRO A 34 27.98 41.67 9.28
N ASP A 35 28.33 42.10 10.49
CA ASP A 35 27.51 42.07 11.71
C ASP A 35 26.24 42.92 11.57
N GLY A 36 25.12 42.40 12.11
CA GLY A 36 23.89 43.18 12.25
C GLY A 36 22.89 42.53 13.22
N GLN A 37 22.70 43.18 14.39
CA GLN A 37 21.73 42.77 15.42
C GLN A 37 20.28 42.86 14.93
N PRO A 38 19.38 42.01 15.49
CA PRO A 38 17.96 42.05 15.18
C PRO A 38 17.21 43.16 15.96
N PRO A 39 16.18 43.78 15.37
CA PRO A 39 15.35 44.73 16.10
C PRO A 39 14.25 44.02 16.89
N GLN A 40 13.99 44.51 18.10
CA GLN A 40 12.90 44.05 18.98
C GLN A 40 11.55 44.55 18.45
N GLY A 41 10.56 43.66 18.48
CA GLY A 41 9.19 43.91 18.06
C GLY A 41 8.30 44.49 19.14
N GLN A 42 7.21 45.06 18.72
CA GLN A 42 6.11 45.50 19.58
C GLN A 42 4.89 44.61 19.36
N GLY A 43 4.23 44.25 20.49
CA GLY A 43 3.00 43.51 20.50
C GLY A 43 1.81 44.26 19.93
N GLY A 44 0.98 43.56 19.21
CA GLY A 44 -0.32 44.02 18.75
C GLY A 44 -1.37 42.95 18.98
N THR A 45 -2.47 43.34 19.60
CA THR A 45 -3.67 42.54 19.90
C THR A 45 -4.33 41.97 18.65
N PRO A 46 -4.93 40.75 18.70
CA PRO A 46 -5.63 40.18 17.55
C PRO A 46 -6.98 40.86 17.32
N PRO A 47 -7.41 41.08 16.07
CA PRO A 47 -8.76 41.59 15.78
C PRO A 47 -9.82 40.47 15.81
N GLU A 48 -11.02 40.86 16.22
CA GLU A 48 -12.24 40.04 16.30
C GLU A 48 -12.70 39.51 14.93
N LYS A 49 -13.37 38.37 15.00
CA LYS A 49 -13.98 37.61 13.92
C LYS A 49 -15.26 38.30 13.43
N PRO A 50 -15.47 38.52 12.13
CA PRO A 50 -16.77 38.88 11.60
C PRO A 50 -17.58 37.64 11.27
N ASP A 51 -18.85 37.66 11.66
CA ASP A 51 -19.87 36.69 11.20
C ASP A 51 -20.24 36.94 9.75
N GLY A 52 -20.45 35.86 9.00
CA GLY A 52 -21.22 35.92 7.77
C GLY A 52 -20.72 35.09 6.58
N GLU A 53 -21.62 34.23 6.15
CA GLU A 53 -21.73 33.54 4.84
C GLU A 53 -20.76 32.41 4.51
N ALA A 54 -21.40 31.27 4.16
CA ALA A 54 -20.73 30.08 3.66
C ALA A 54 -19.99 30.38 2.34
N PRO A 55 -18.76 29.88 2.16
CA PRO A 55 -18.05 30.01 0.91
C PRO A 55 -18.66 29.10 -0.15
N GLY A 56 -18.89 29.67 -1.34
CA GLY A 56 -19.25 28.92 -2.53
C GLY A 56 -18.12 27.99 -2.99
N GLU A 57 -18.47 27.04 -3.86
CA GLU A 57 -17.60 26.06 -4.47
C GLU A 57 -16.27 26.69 -4.94
N PRO A 58 -15.11 26.03 -4.64
CA PRO A 58 -13.85 26.51 -5.15
C PRO A 58 -13.81 26.36 -6.68
N PRO A 59 -13.23 27.33 -7.40
CA PRO A 59 -13.00 27.17 -8.84
C PRO A 59 -12.04 26.01 -9.07
N ALA A 60 -12.29 25.23 -10.13
CA ALA A 60 -11.36 24.21 -10.62
C ALA A 60 -10.00 24.87 -10.91
N GLY A 61 -9.12 24.83 -9.94
CA GLY A 61 -7.74 25.30 -10.05
C GLY A 61 -6.88 24.19 -10.62
N ASP A 62 -6.20 24.51 -11.69
CA ASP A 62 -5.09 23.80 -12.28
C ASP A 62 -4.12 23.35 -11.16
N MET A 63 -4.10 22.07 -10.81
CA MET A 63 -3.19 21.49 -9.84
C MET A 63 -1.82 21.36 -10.52
N GLY A 64 -1.04 22.43 -10.41
CA GLY A 64 0.33 22.49 -10.91
C GLY A 64 1.15 21.35 -10.32
N GLY A 65 1.71 20.51 -11.22
CA GLY A 65 2.54 19.37 -10.86
C GLY A 65 3.70 19.76 -9.94
N GLY A 66 3.95 18.93 -8.93
CA GLY A 66 5.18 18.98 -8.16
C GLY A 66 6.41 18.79 -9.06
N PRO A 67 7.62 19.08 -8.59
CA PRO A 67 8.81 19.00 -9.42
C PRO A 67 9.09 17.57 -9.85
N GLY A 68 8.80 17.24 -11.12
CA GLY A 68 9.10 15.96 -11.78
C GLY A 68 7.93 15.21 -12.40
N GLY A 69 6.68 15.71 -12.32
CA GLY A 69 5.53 15.01 -12.92
C GLY A 69 5.47 15.19 -14.43
N SER A 70 5.30 14.08 -15.19
CA SER A 70 4.95 14.15 -16.60
C SER A 70 3.55 14.76 -16.76
N SER A 71 3.39 15.62 -17.76
CA SER A 71 2.06 16.12 -18.14
C SER A 71 1.27 15.06 -18.91
N GLN A 72 -0.07 15.14 -18.83
CA GLN A 72 -0.92 14.33 -19.70
C GLN A 72 -0.51 14.50 -21.15
N PRO A 73 -0.39 13.42 -21.93
CA PRO A 73 -0.02 13.52 -23.34
C PRO A 73 -1.12 14.22 -24.15
N ASP A 74 -0.74 15.07 -25.09
CA ASP A 74 -1.66 15.77 -26.01
C ASP A 74 -2.42 14.77 -26.91
N SER A 75 -1.83 13.61 -27.19
CA SER A 75 -2.42 12.56 -28.00
C SER A 75 -1.77 11.20 -27.70
N TYR A 76 -2.47 10.14 -28.02
CA TYR A 76 -2.01 8.76 -27.90
C TYR A 76 -1.76 8.16 -29.28
N ALA A 77 -0.65 7.45 -29.46
CA ALA A 77 -0.45 6.58 -30.61
C ALA A 77 -1.16 5.24 -30.36
N ALA A 78 -1.82 4.70 -31.37
CA ALA A 78 -2.47 3.40 -31.27
C ALA A 78 -2.58 2.72 -32.64
N VAL A 79 -2.46 1.36 -32.66
CA VAL A 79 -2.72 0.55 -33.86
C VAL A 79 -4.16 0.74 -34.31
N GLN A 80 -5.11 0.70 -33.36
CA GLN A 80 -6.51 0.96 -33.61
C GLN A 80 -7.09 1.94 -32.58
N THR A 81 -7.63 3.07 -33.09
CA THR A 81 -8.39 4.02 -32.30
C THR A 81 -9.88 3.87 -32.62
N VAL A 82 -10.72 3.79 -31.62
CA VAL A 82 -12.17 3.64 -31.74
C VAL A 82 -12.86 4.76 -30.96
N SER A 83 -13.80 5.47 -31.64
CA SER A 83 -14.57 6.59 -31.08
C SER A 83 -16.08 6.45 -31.24
N GLU A 84 -16.57 5.28 -31.64
CA GLU A 84 -17.98 4.98 -31.88
C GLU A 84 -18.32 3.55 -31.47
N ASP A 85 -19.61 3.21 -31.42
CA ASP A 85 -20.06 1.86 -31.07
C ASP A 85 -19.48 0.84 -32.06
N THR A 86 -18.67 -0.09 -31.54
CA THR A 86 -17.90 -1.03 -32.36
C THR A 86 -17.87 -2.42 -31.75
N GLN A 87 -17.94 -3.44 -32.59
CA GLN A 87 -17.71 -4.83 -32.19
C GLN A 87 -16.47 -5.39 -32.90
N LEU A 88 -15.51 -5.86 -32.15
CA LEU A 88 -14.29 -6.53 -32.60
C LEU A 88 -14.33 -7.98 -32.11
N SER A 89 -14.38 -8.94 -33.01
CA SER A 89 -14.44 -10.36 -32.66
C SER A 89 -13.44 -11.15 -33.48
N GLY A 90 -12.61 -11.97 -32.82
CA GLY A 90 -11.57 -12.76 -33.46
C GLY A 90 -10.47 -11.92 -34.11
N VAL A 91 -10.26 -10.69 -33.63
CA VAL A 91 -9.22 -9.81 -34.17
C VAL A 91 -7.86 -10.06 -33.49
N THR A 92 -6.81 -9.74 -34.21
CA THR A 92 -5.45 -9.63 -33.66
C THR A 92 -4.97 -8.20 -33.85
N LEU A 93 -4.62 -7.53 -32.75
CA LEU A 93 -4.06 -6.19 -32.75
C LEU A 93 -2.63 -6.27 -32.21
N ASP A 94 -1.65 -6.05 -33.07
CA ASP A 94 -0.23 -6.13 -32.75
C ASP A 94 0.38 -4.72 -32.78
N SER A 95 0.80 -4.20 -31.63
CA SER A 95 1.52 -2.93 -31.50
C SER A 95 3.01 -3.21 -31.29
N VAL A 96 3.84 -2.58 -32.12
CA VAL A 96 5.30 -2.76 -32.12
C VAL A 96 6.08 -1.44 -32.05
N ALA A 97 5.41 -0.31 -32.20
CA ALA A 97 6.07 0.99 -32.13
C ALA A 97 6.28 1.43 -30.66
N ALA A 98 7.23 2.31 -30.42
CA ALA A 98 7.46 2.88 -29.10
C ALA A 98 6.20 3.60 -28.59
N ASP A 99 5.84 3.37 -27.32
CA ASP A 99 4.77 4.06 -26.58
C ASP A 99 3.38 4.04 -27.28
N GLU A 100 3.14 3.05 -28.16
CA GLU A 100 1.92 2.87 -28.93
C GLU A 100 0.98 1.88 -28.21
N ASN A 101 -0.30 2.21 -28.11
CA ASN A 101 -1.33 1.28 -27.61
C ASN A 101 -1.76 0.30 -28.73
N ALA A 102 -2.13 -0.95 -28.41
CA ALA A 102 -2.72 -1.82 -29.44
C ALA A 102 -4.18 -1.42 -29.73
N LEU A 103 -4.95 -1.05 -28.71
CA LEU A 103 -6.30 -0.53 -28.81
C LEU A 103 -6.45 0.72 -27.94
N LEU A 104 -6.97 1.80 -28.53
CA LEU A 104 -7.40 3.01 -27.84
C LEU A 104 -8.90 3.23 -28.05
N VAL A 105 -9.65 3.36 -26.96
CA VAL A 105 -11.07 3.72 -26.98
C VAL A 105 -11.22 5.13 -26.41
N THR A 106 -11.74 6.06 -27.20
CA THR A 106 -11.95 7.46 -26.81
C THR A 106 -13.42 7.82 -26.60
N ALA A 107 -14.35 7.06 -27.21
CA ALA A 107 -15.78 7.21 -27.03
C ALA A 107 -16.53 5.96 -27.55
N GLY A 108 -17.85 5.91 -27.37
CA GLY A 108 -18.73 4.83 -27.81
C GLY A 108 -18.70 3.61 -26.87
N ASN A 109 -19.41 2.54 -27.29
CA ASN A 109 -19.45 1.25 -26.59
C ASN A 109 -18.70 0.22 -27.44
N VAL A 110 -17.49 -0.11 -27.06
CA VAL A 110 -16.61 -1.02 -27.78
C VAL A 110 -16.64 -2.39 -27.13
N GLN A 111 -16.88 -3.43 -27.90
CA GLN A 111 -16.85 -4.82 -27.44
C GLN A 111 -15.74 -5.57 -28.18
N VAL A 112 -14.87 -6.25 -27.43
CA VAL A 112 -13.78 -7.09 -27.92
C VAL A 112 -13.99 -8.50 -27.40
N THR A 113 -14.15 -9.46 -28.31
CA THR A 113 -14.39 -10.87 -27.94
C THR A 113 -13.49 -11.80 -28.73
N ASP A 114 -13.04 -12.89 -28.07
CA ASP A 114 -12.28 -13.97 -28.73
C ASP A 114 -11.06 -13.46 -29.51
N SER A 115 -10.39 -12.43 -28.96
CA SER A 115 -9.38 -11.61 -29.64
C SER A 115 -8.01 -11.70 -28.94
N THR A 116 -6.98 -11.32 -29.70
CA THR A 116 -5.61 -11.22 -29.18
C THR A 116 -5.10 -9.80 -29.32
N LEU A 117 -4.64 -9.21 -28.22
CA LEU A 117 -3.97 -7.91 -28.20
C LEU A 117 -2.54 -8.11 -27.76
N THR A 118 -1.58 -7.67 -28.57
CA THR A 118 -0.16 -7.77 -28.25
C THR A 118 0.48 -6.39 -28.25
N ARG A 119 1.41 -6.23 -27.33
CA ARG A 119 2.24 -5.05 -27.21
C ARG A 119 3.68 -5.51 -27.10
N ASN A 120 4.50 -5.31 -28.12
CA ASN A 120 5.89 -5.78 -28.15
C ASN A 120 6.81 -4.68 -28.70
N SER A 121 7.56 -4.02 -27.80
CA SER A 121 8.47 -2.93 -28.18
C SER A 121 9.64 -2.82 -27.22
N THR A 122 10.84 -2.86 -27.77
CA THR A 122 12.08 -2.61 -27.03
C THR A 122 12.37 -1.12 -26.79
N ASP A 123 11.68 -0.24 -27.50
CA ASP A 123 11.94 1.19 -27.51
C ASP A 123 10.93 2.01 -26.70
N SER A 124 9.98 1.33 -26.03
CA SER A 124 9.01 1.99 -25.14
C SER A 124 9.69 2.56 -23.91
N THR A 125 9.29 3.77 -23.54
CA THR A 125 9.92 4.53 -22.45
C THR A 125 9.39 4.12 -21.07
N GLY A 126 8.13 3.73 -20.96
CA GLY A 126 7.49 3.43 -19.68
C GLY A 126 7.40 4.67 -18.76
N GLY A 127 7.63 4.45 -17.46
CA GLY A 127 7.65 5.52 -16.46
C GLY A 127 6.30 6.20 -16.22
N ASP A 128 6.33 7.49 -15.82
CA ASP A 128 5.16 8.26 -15.40
C ASP A 128 4.08 8.35 -16.47
N SER A 129 4.44 8.52 -17.73
CA SER A 129 3.45 8.61 -18.83
C SER A 129 2.67 7.32 -18.99
N ALA A 130 3.30 6.19 -18.83
CA ALA A 130 2.63 4.89 -18.86
C ALA A 130 1.79 4.66 -17.58
N SER A 131 2.36 4.96 -16.41
CA SER A 131 1.70 4.71 -15.12
C SER A 131 0.50 5.62 -14.89
N PHE A 132 0.60 6.93 -15.23
CA PHE A 132 -0.44 7.89 -14.90
C PHE A 132 -1.48 8.10 -16.00
N TYR A 133 -1.12 7.80 -17.26
CA TYR A 133 -1.99 8.12 -18.40
C TYR A 133 -2.24 6.93 -19.35
N GLY A 134 -1.61 5.78 -19.13
CA GLY A 134 -1.82 4.57 -19.93
C GLY A 134 -1.15 4.58 -21.30
N VAL A 135 -0.12 5.41 -21.48
CA VAL A 135 0.68 5.41 -22.71
C VAL A 135 1.35 4.04 -22.87
N GLY A 136 1.19 3.40 -24.03
CA GLY A 136 1.77 2.11 -24.33
C GLY A 136 1.03 0.89 -23.73
N ALA A 137 -0.11 1.07 -23.08
CA ALA A 137 -0.95 -0.05 -22.64
C ALA A 137 -1.47 -0.86 -23.83
N ALA A 138 -1.66 -2.17 -23.69
CA ALA A 138 -2.26 -2.98 -24.76
C ALA A 138 -3.68 -2.52 -25.08
N ALA A 139 -4.51 -2.27 -24.06
CA ALA A 139 -5.84 -1.69 -24.23
C ALA A 139 -6.01 -0.49 -23.30
N LEU A 140 -6.24 0.68 -23.87
CA LEU A 140 -6.51 1.93 -23.15
C LEU A 140 -7.91 2.43 -23.46
N VAL A 141 -8.68 2.77 -22.43
CA VAL A 141 -9.95 3.49 -22.58
C VAL A 141 -9.88 4.81 -21.83
N THR A 142 -10.02 5.93 -22.55
CA THR A 142 -9.99 7.29 -22.01
C THR A 142 -11.37 7.94 -21.97
N GLY A 143 -12.34 7.36 -22.69
CA GLY A 143 -13.74 7.77 -22.74
C GLY A 143 -14.61 6.69 -23.35
N GLY A 144 -15.90 6.70 -23.02
CA GLY A 144 -16.83 5.64 -23.42
C GLY A 144 -16.62 4.34 -22.62
N THR A 145 -16.98 3.21 -23.20
CA THR A 145 -16.95 1.89 -22.55
C THR A 145 -16.20 0.88 -23.40
N LEU A 146 -15.24 0.18 -22.80
CA LEU A 146 -14.53 -0.96 -23.39
C LEU A 146 -14.94 -2.24 -22.66
N LYS A 147 -15.46 -3.24 -23.36
CA LYS A 147 -15.76 -4.57 -22.83
C LYS A 147 -14.88 -5.59 -23.52
N ILE A 148 -14.05 -6.30 -22.76
CA ILE A 148 -13.16 -7.37 -23.27
C ILE A 148 -13.61 -8.68 -22.65
N ARG A 149 -13.76 -9.73 -23.47
CA ARG A 149 -14.14 -11.07 -23.00
C ARG A 149 -13.47 -12.17 -23.82
N ASN A 150 -13.15 -13.29 -23.16
CA ASN A 150 -12.58 -14.50 -23.77
C ASN A 150 -11.32 -14.19 -24.62
N SER A 151 -10.50 -13.27 -24.19
CA SER A 151 -9.40 -12.74 -25.00
C SER A 151 -8.04 -13.02 -24.34
N THR A 152 -6.98 -12.81 -25.10
CA THR A 152 -5.60 -12.91 -24.60
C THR A 152 -4.91 -11.57 -24.82
N ILE A 153 -4.27 -11.06 -23.79
CA ILE A 153 -3.50 -9.81 -23.82
C ILE A 153 -2.09 -10.13 -23.36
N THR A 154 -1.08 -9.81 -24.20
CA THR A 154 0.32 -10.00 -23.84
C THR A 154 1.10 -8.73 -24.10
N THR A 155 2.00 -8.39 -23.16
CA THR A 155 2.86 -7.22 -23.33
C THR A 155 4.31 -7.55 -23.02
N ASP A 156 5.19 -7.14 -23.91
CA ASP A 156 6.65 -7.17 -23.74
C ASP A 156 7.21 -5.80 -24.14
N ALA A 157 6.89 -4.80 -23.31
CA ALA A 157 7.29 -3.41 -23.49
C ALA A 157 7.27 -2.68 -22.15
N ASN A 158 8.23 -1.82 -21.88
CA ASN A 158 8.21 -0.96 -20.69
C ASN A 158 6.92 -0.12 -20.67
N GLY A 159 6.23 -0.09 -19.53
CA GLY A 159 4.95 0.62 -19.39
C GLY A 159 3.77 -0.05 -20.11
N GLY A 160 3.98 -1.27 -20.66
CA GLY A 160 2.97 -2.02 -21.39
C GLY A 160 1.90 -2.62 -20.47
N ALA A 161 1.08 -1.83 -19.80
CA ALA A 161 -0.04 -2.33 -19.02
C ALA A 161 -1.00 -3.15 -19.88
N GLY A 162 -1.63 -4.18 -19.29
CA GLY A 162 -2.59 -5.02 -20.02
C GLY A 162 -3.85 -4.26 -20.40
N VAL A 163 -4.66 -3.84 -19.41
CA VAL A 163 -5.86 -3.00 -19.63
C VAL A 163 -5.80 -1.79 -18.72
N PHE A 164 -6.00 -0.62 -19.28
CA PHE A 164 -5.94 0.66 -18.58
C PHE A 164 -7.22 1.46 -18.78
N ALA A 165 -7.88 1.87 -17.70
CA ALA A 165 -8.98 2.82 -17.72
C ALA A 165 -8.52 4.17 -17.14
N TYR A 166 -8.65 5.23 -17.93
CA TYR A 166 -8.21 6.58 -17.57
C TYR A 166 -9.35 7.60 -17.74
N GLY A 167 -9.41 8.58 -16.84
CA GLY A 167 -10.36 9.68 -16.93
C GLY A 167 -11.81 9.21 -16.87
N SER A 168 -12.61 9.55 -17.86
CA SER A 168 -14.01 9.08 -17.95
C SER A 168 -14.17 7.71 -18.60
N GLY A 169 -13.07 7.01 -18.89
CA GLY A 169 -13.10 5.69 -19.51
C GLY A 169 -13.58 4.60 -18.55
N VAL A 170 -14.39 3.68 -19.05
CA VAL A 170 -14.91 2.54 -18.31
C VAL A 170 -14.48 1.25 -19.01
N ALA A 171 -13.72 0.41 -18.32
CA ALA A 171 -13.36 -0.93 -18.77
C ALA A 171 -14.19 -2.01 -18.06
N THR A 172 -14.60 -3.05 -18.77
CA THR A 172 -15.13 -4.29 -18.21
C THR A 172 -14.37 -5.46 -18.84
N VAL A 173 -13.67 -6.24 -18.05
CA VAL A 173 -12.83 -7.34 -18.54
C VAL A 173 -13.27 -8.64 -17.89
N ALA A 174 -13.56 -9.66 -18.68
CA ALA A 174 -14.01 -10.94 -18.16
C ALA A 174 -13.35 -12.13 -18.91
N ASP A 175 -13.14 -13.22 -18.20
CA ASP A 175 -12.68 -14.51 -18.78
C ASP A 175 -11.46 -14.33 -19.71
N THR A 176 -10.50 -13.47 -19.31
CA THR A 176 -9.38 -13.01 -20.16
C THR A 176 -8.05 -13.29 -19.46
N THR A 177 -7.06 -13.70 -20.24
CA THR A 177 -5.69 -13.88 -19.77
C THR A 177 -4.86 -12.64 -20.11
N ILE A 178 -4.11 -12.13 -19.12
CA ILE A 178 -3.20 -10.99 -19.26
C ILE A 178 -1.82 -11.41 -18.78
N ASP A 179 -0.79 -11.24 -19.61
CA ASP A 179 0.60 -11.57 -19.31
C ASP A 179 1.50 -10.39 -19.69
N THR A 180 2.18 -9.77 -18.71
CA THR A 180 3.08 -8.64 -18.92
C THR A 180 4.49 -8.97 -18.44
N THR A 181 5.55 -8.58 -19.15
CA THR A 181 6.91 -9.02 -18.86
C THR A 181 7.86 -7.91 -18.45
N GLN A 182 7.69 -6.67 -18.92
CA GLN A 182 8.62 -5.57 -18.69
C GLN A 182 8.23 -4.69 -17.48
N ASP A 183 9.15 -3.81 -17.09
CA ASP A 183 8.96 -2.90 -15.95
C ASP A 183 7.80 -1.92 -16.18
N THR A 184 7.19 -1.45 -15.10
CA THR A 184 6.03 -0.54 -15.08
C THR A 184 4.81 -1.02 -15.87
N SER A 185 4.70 -2.34 -16.10
CA SER A 185 3.69 -3.00 -16.92
C SER A 185 2.65 -3.71 -16.06
N GLY A 186 1.74 -2.96 -15.45
CA GLY A 186 0.66 -3.52 -14.62
C GLY A 186 -0.30 -4.41 -15.41
N GLY A 187 -1.03 -5.29 -14.70
CA GLY A 187 -2.01 -6.18 -15.32
C GLY A 187 -3.29 -5.43 -15.72
N ILE A 188 -4.14 -5.10 -14.74
CA ILE A 188 -5.29 -4.21 -14.87
C ILE A 188 -5.04 -2.92 -14.09
N HIS A 189 -5.43 -1.78 -14.65
CA HIS A 189 -4.97 -0.49 -14.17
C HIS A 189 -6.04 0.60 -14.26
N VAL A 190 -6.15 1.44 -13.23
CA VAL A 190 -6.97 2.67 -13.24
C VAL A 190 -6.13 3.87 -12.82
N ALA A 191 -6.36 5.02 -13.43
CA ALA A 191 -5.80 6.31 -13.01
C ALA A 191 -6.68 7.46 -13.49
N GLY A 192 -6.48 8.66 -12.91
CA GLY A 192 -7.18 9.87 -13.33
C GLY A 192 -8.70 9.79 -13.22
N GLY A 193 -9.25 8.98 -12.32
CA GLY A 193 -10.69 8.79 -12.15
C GLY A 193 -11.31 7.66 -12.97
N GLY A 194 -10.52 6.86 -13.70
CA GLY A 194 -11.00 5.73 -14.50
C GLY A 194 -11.78 4.69 -13.72
N THR A 195 -12.61 3.90 -14.40
CA THR A 195 -13.38 2.82 -13.75
C THR A 195 -13.11 1.48 -14.44
N LEU A 196 -12.83 0.44 -13.65
CA LEU A 196 -12.57 -0.90 -14.18
C LEU A 196 -13.33 -1.97 -13.39
N TYR A 197 -14.05 -2.82 -14.13
CA TYR A 197 -14.71 -4.03 -13.62
C TYR A 197 -13.99 -5.24 -14.18
N ALA A 198 -13.53 -6.15 -13.31
CA ALA A 198 -12.86 -7.37 -13.71
C ALA A 198 -13.58 -8.60 -13.15
N SER A 199 -13.69 -9.65 -13.95
CA SER A 199 -14.22 -10.92 -13.47
C SER A 199 -13.49 -12.10 -14.08
N ASN A 200 -13.10 -13.06 -13.22
CA ASN A 200 -12.51 -14.33 -13.62
C ASN A 200 -11.30 -14.18 -14.57
N LEU A 201 -10.37 -13.27 -14.25
CA LEU A 201 -9.16 -13.07 -15.02
C LEU A 201 -8.03 -14.00 -14.56
N THR A 202 -7.11 -14.28 -15.48
CA THR A 202 -5.77 -14.81 -15.15
C THR A 202 -4.75 -13.75 -15.50
N VAL A 203 -4.13 -13.14 -14.50
CA VAL A 203 -3.17 -12.04 -14.68
C VAL A 203 -1.81 -12.47 -14.13
N ILE A 204 -0.76 -12.29 -14.92
CA ILE A 204 0.63 -12.49 -14.50
C ILE A 204 1.44 -11.27 -14.95
N THR A 205 2.13 -10.64 -14.00
CA THR A 205 3.06 -9.53 -14.27
C THR A 205 4.46 -9.89 -13.77
N ARG A 206 5.51 -9.66 -14.57
CA ARG A 206 6.89 -10.10 -14.24
C ARG A 206 7.87 -8.97 -14.03
N GLY A 207 7.57 -7.78 -14.54
CA GLY A 207 8.44 -6.62 -14.43
C GLY A 207 8.49 -6.03 -13.01
N ASN A 208 9.50 -5.21 -12.74
CA ASN A 208 9.54 -4.41 -11.53
C ASN A 208 8.50 -3.27 -11.61
N SER A 209 7.99 -2.83 -10.47
CA SER A 209 6.92 -1.81 -10.39
C SER A 209 5.71 -2.15 -11.27
N SER A 210 5.33 -3.42 -11.32
CA SER A 210 4.32 -3.99 -12.22
C SER A 210 3.27 -4.79 -11.44
N ALA A 211 2.52 -4.12 -10.56
CA ALA A 211 1.47 -4.76 -9.78
C ALA A 211 0.40 -5.41 -10.69
N ALA A 212 -0.10 -6.58 -10.30
CA ALA A 212 -1.11 -7.29 -11.10
C ALA A 212 -2.47 -6.55 -11.12
N ILE A 213 -2.86 -5.96 -9.99
CA ILE A 213 -3.95 -5.00 -9.84
C ILE A 213 -3.31 -3.68 -9.43
N ARG A 214 -3.45 -2.65 -10.26
CA ARG A 214 -2.74 -1.39 -10.08
C ARG A 214 -3.67 -0.18 -10.20
N SER A 215 -3.44 0.81 -9.37
CA SER A 215 -3.97 2.16 -9.55
C SER A 215 -2.86 3.19 -9.40
N ASP A 216 -3.03 4.35 -10.02
CA ASP A 216 -2.05 5.43 -9.97
C ASP A 216 -2.73 6.80 -9.86
N ARG A 217 -1.96 7.85 -9.98
CA ARG A 217 -2.30 9.26 -9.75
C ARG A 217 -3.69 9.65 -10.27
N GLY A 218 -4.45 10.32 -9.41
CA GLY A 218 -5.84 10.71 -9.70
C GLY A 218 -6.87 9.61 -9.43
N GLY A 219 -6.41 8.45 -8.93
CA GLY A 219 -7.29 7.38 -8.44
C GLY A 219 -8.27 6.84 -9.46
N GLY A 220 -9.39 6.38 -8.97
CA GLY A 220 -10.48 5.79 -9.74
C GLY A 220 -11.27 4.78 -8.94
N THR A 221 -11.97 3.88 -9.64
CA THR A 221 -12.71 2.79 -9.01
C THR A 221 -12.40 1.48 -9.68
N MET A 222 -12.10 0.45 -8.89
CA MET A 222 -11.90 -0.90 -9.41
C MET A 222 -12.73 -1.92 -8.62
N VAL A 223 -13.45 -2.76 -9.34
CA VAL A 223 -14.21 -3.88 -8.75
C VAL A 223 -13.77 -5.17 -9.43
N VAL A 224 -13.30 -6.12 -8.61
CA VAL A 224 -12.75 -7.39 -9.07
C VAL A 224 -13.52 -8.53 -8.41
N ASP A 225 -14.02 -9.49 -9.20
CA ASP A 225 -14.69 -10.69 -8.70
C ASP A 225 -14.07 -11.95 -9.32
N GLY A 226 -13.48 -12.78 -8.47
CA GLY A 226 -12.80 -13.99 -8.87
C GLY A 226 -11.52 -13.78 -9.68
N GLY A 227 -10.90 -14.89 -10.07
CA GLY A 227 -9.68 -14.89 -10.86
C GLY A 227 -8.39 -15.05 -10.05
N SER A 228 -7.28 -15.06 -10.77
CA SER A 228 -5.92 -15.21 -10.22
C SER A 228 -5.04 -14.06 -10.72
N TYR A 229 -4.39 -13.38 -9.79
CA TYR A 229 -3.57 -12.21 -10.04
C TYR A 229 -2.21 -12.43 -9.39
N THR A 230 -1.19 -12.61 -10.21
CA THR A 230 0.18 -12.90 -9.74
C THR A 230 1.14 -11.81 -10.21
N SER A 231 1.91 -11.26 -9.30
CA SER A 231 3.06 -10.40 -9.59
C SER A 231 4.37 -11.08 -9.17
N GLU A 232 5.39 -11.02 -10.03
CA GLU A 232 6.67 -11.71 -9.81
C GLU A 232 7.82 -10.73 -9.55
N GLY A 233 7.69 -9.47 -9.98
CA GLY A 233 8.73 -8.46 -9.91
C GLY A 233 8.97 -7.87 -8.52
N SER A 234 10.11 -7.23 -8.36
CA SER A 234 10.43 -6.45 -7.15
C SER A 234 9.65 -5.13 -7.14
N GLY A 235 9.16 -4.70 -5.97
CA GLY A 235 8.31 -3.52 -5.85
C GLY A 235 7.02 -3.66 -6.67
N SER A 236 6.54 -4.88 -6.82
CA SER A 236 5.35 -5.24 -7.60
C SER A 236 4.39 -6.00 -6.69
N PRO A 237 3.64 -5.32 -5.81
CA PRO A 237 2.63 -5.98 -5.00
C PRO A 237 1.58 -6.65 -5.89
N ALA A 238 0.85 -7.63 -5.37
CA ALA A 238 -0.31 -8.16 -6.07
C ALA A 238 -1.36 -7.07 -6.29
N VAL A 239 -1.52 -6.16 -5.30
CA VAL A 239 -2.43 -5.02 -5.35
C VAL A 239 -1.70 -3.74 -4.91
N TYR A 240 -1.59 -2.75 -5.80
CA TYR A 240 -1.13 -1.39 -5.49
C TYR A 240 -2.30 -0.42 -5.53
N VAL A 241 -2.54 0.29 -4.42
CA VAL A 241 -3.78 1.02 -4.16
C VAL A 241 -3.54 2.51 -3.99
N THR A 242 -3.99 3.30 -4.97
CA THR A 242 -4.18 4.75 -4.93
C THR A 242 -5.58 5.12 -5.45
N ALA A 243 -6.56 4.25 -5.24
CA ALA A 243 -7.94 4.34 -5.71
C ALA A 243 -8.88 3.63 -4.72
N ASP A 244 -10.19 3.62 -5.00
CA ASP A 244 -11.15 2.79 -4.29
C ASP A 244 -11.26 1.41 -4.97
N ILE A 245 -10.78 0.36 -4.29
CA ILE A 245 -10.71 -0.98 -4.84
C ILE A 245 -11.53 -1.97 -3.99
N THR A 246 -12.41 -2.72 -4.63
CA THR A 246 -13.14 -3.84 -4.01
C THR A 246 -12.81 -5.13 -4.74
N ILE A 247 -12.38 -6.15 -3.99
CA ILE A 247 -12.01 -7.46 -4.55
C ILE A 247 -12.74 -8.55 -3.79
N SER A 248 -13.34 -9.49 -4.51
CA SER A 248 -14.00 -10.67 -3.93
C SER A 248 -13.57 -11.95 -4.63
N ASN A 249 -13.53 -13.06 -3.88
CA ASN A 249 -13.31 -14.42 -4.38
C ASN A 249 -12.02 -14.61 -5.21
N ALA A 250 -11.01 -13.79 -5.03
CA ALA A 250 -9.81 -13.76 -5.87
C ALA A 250 -8.59 -14.37 -5.18
N GLN A 251 -7.66 -14.89 -5.99
CA GLN A 251 -6.32 -15.28 -5.58
C GLN A 251 -5.32 -14.17 -5.95
N LEU A 252 -4.67 -13.58 -4.96
CA LEU A 252 -3.79 -12.43 -5.07
C LEU A 252 -2.40 -12.82 -4.55
N THR A 253 -1.40 -12.88 -5.42
CA THR A 253 -0.08 -13.41 -5.06
C THR A 253 1.03 -12.48 -5.54
N ALA A 254 1.90 -12.05 -4.64
CA ALA A 254 3.17 -11.42 -4.96
C ALA A 254 4.32 -12.36 -4.57
N THR A 255 5.16 -12.74 -5.53
CA THR A 255 6.27 -13.68 -5.30
C THR A 255 7.61 -13.00 -5.08
N GLY A 256 7.72 -11.72 -5.39
CA GLY A 256 8.93 -10.90 -5.23
C GLY A 256 8.70 -9.57 -4.50
N SER A 257 7.54 -9.39 -3.88
CA SER A 257 7.16 -8.15 -3.21
C SER A 257 6.15 -8.39 -2.08
N GLU A 258 5.75 -7.33 -1.39
CA GLU A 258 4.59 -7.31 -0.50
C GLU A 258 3.30 -7.71 -1.23
N ALA A 259 2.34 -8.23 -0.50
CA ALA A 259 1.05 -8.63 -1.09
C ALA A 259 0.21 -7.43 -1.49
N LEU A 260 0.17 -6.40 -0.63
CA LEU A 260 -0.65 -5.21 -0.83
C LEU A 260 0.05 -3.97 -0.30
N CYS A 261 -0.02 -2.90 -1.09
CA CYS A 261 0.52 -1.59 -0.76
C CYS A 261 -0.59 -0.55 -0.99
N LEU A 262 -0.96 0.21 0.06
CA LEU A 262 -1.97 1.27 -0.01
C LEU A 262 -1.36 2.59 0.40
N GLU A 263 -1.52 3.60 -0.45
CA GLU A 263 -0.97 4.93 -0.24
C GLU A 263 -2.06 5.97 -0.03
N GLY A 264 -1.95 6.73 1.07
CA GLY A 264 -2.75 7.91 1.37
C GLY A 264 -4.26 7.68 1.48
N LEU A 265 -5.04 8.69 1.08
CA LEU A 265 -6.51 8.71 1.16
C LEU A 265 -7.14 7.79 0.11
N ASN A 266 -7.07 6.49 0.35
CA ASN A 266 -7.62 5.46 -0.55
C ASN A 266 -8.19 4.29 0.25
N SER A 267 -8.91 3.41 -0.42
CA SER A 267 -9.53 2.26 0.23
C SER A 267 -9.39 0.96 -0.54
N VAL A 268 -9.23 -0.14 0.19
CA VAL A 268 -9.32 -1.50 -0.36
C VAL A 268 -10.15 -2.41 0.54
N SER A 269 -11.07 -3.13 -0.06
CA SER A 269 -11.88 -4.13 0.62
C SER A 269 -11.72 -5.49 -0.04
N LEU A 270 -11.34 -6.50 0.73
CA LEU A 270 -11.15 -7.88 0.31
C LEU A 270 -12.18 -8.78 0.99
N THR A 271 -12.96 -9.54 0.22
CA THR A 271 -13.92 -10.51 0.74
C THR A 271 -13.63 -11.89 0.18
N ASP A 272 -13.43 -12.89 1.05
CA ASP A 272 -13.15 -14.28 0.67
C ASP A 272 -11.95 -14.41 -0.31
N CYS A 273 -10.94 -13.55 -0.17
CA CYS A 273 -9.75 -13.55 -0.99
C CYS A 273 -8.61 -14.37 -0.37
N GLN A 274 -7.72 -14.89 -1.21
CA GLN A 274 -6.45 -15.46 -0.80
C GLN A 274 -5.35 -14.45 -1.13
N LEU A 275 -4.79 -13.80 -0.13
CA LEU A 275 -3.74 -12.77 -0.28
C LEU A 275 -2.41 -13.35 0.20
N SER A 276 -1.37 -13.28 -0.65
CA SER A 276 -0.03 -13.80 -0.31
C SER A 276 1.07 -12.87 -0.79
N GLY A 277 2.07 -12.64 0.07
CA GLY A 277 3.25 -11.83 -0.21
C GLY A 277 4.56 -12.53 0.13
N ASN A 278 5.61 -12.20 -0.61
CA ASN A 278 6.99 -12.66 -0.39
C ASN A 278 7.94 -11.49 -0.63
N MET A 279 7.91 -10.52 0.28
CA MET A 279 8.73 -9.32 0.14
C MET A 279 10.20 -9.64 0.32
N ALA A 280 11.04 -9.16 -0.60
CA ALA A 280 12.48 -9.30 -0.46
C ALA A 280 13.01 -8.38 0.65
N ASP A 281 14.02 -8.85 1.38
CA ASP A 281 14.77 -8.03 2.33
C ASP A 281 15.69 -7.08 1.56
N LEU A 282 15.26 -5.82 1.43
CA LEU A 282 15.97 -4.80 0.69
C LEU A 282 16.59 -3.78 1.65
N SER A 283 17.86 -3.43 1.44
CA SER A 283 18.61 -2.50 2.29
C SER A 283 18.02 -1.09 2.39
N GLN A 284 17.10 -0.73 1.52
CA GLN A 284 16.37 0.54 1.54
C GLN A 284 15.12 0.51 2.41
N ASN A 285 14.79 -0.63 2.99
CA ASN A 285 13.65 -0.81 3.88
C ASN A 285 14.15 -0.98 5.32
N ASP A 286 13.47 -0.33 6.25
CA ASP A 286 13.78 -0.49 7.69
C ASP A 286 13.30 -1.85 8.21
N ASN A 287 12.30 -2.43 7.55
CA ASN A 287 11.74 -3.76 7.85
C ASN A 287 11.04 -4.33 6.60
N THR A 288 10.55 -5.56 6.67
CA THR A 288 9.75 -6.22 5.64
C THR A 288 8.31 -6.36 6.12
N TRP A 289 7.36 -6.37 5.19
CA TRP A 289 5.92 -6.41 5.48
C TRP A 289 5.15 -7.18 4.40
N THR A 290 3.95 -7.63 4.73
CA THR A 290 3.03 -8.27 3.78
C THR A 290 1.98 -7.29 3.28
N VAL A 291 1.45 -6.45 4.18
CA VAL A 291 0.50 -5.37 3.88
C VAL A 291 1.02 -4.07 4.48
N ILE A 292 1.10 -3.01 3.68
CA ILE A 292 1.50 -1.69 4.16
C ILE A 292 0.44 -0.63 3.82
N LEU A 293 0.16 0.24 4.81
CA LEU A 293 -0.53 1.52 4.63
C LEU A 293 0.45 2.65 4.97
N TYR A 294 0.66 3.55 4.02
CA TYR A 294 1.67 4.61 4.17
C TYR A 294 1.32 5.84 3.35
N GLN A 295 2.02 6.92 3.59
CA GLN A 295 2.01 8.11 2.73
C GLN A 295 3.41 8.36 2.19
N SER A 296 3.58 8.33 0.89
CA SER A 296 4.80 8.83 0.25
C SER A 296 4.74 10.36 0.12
N MET A 297 5.83 10.94 -0.30
CA MET A 297 5.90 12.37 -0.65
C MET A 297 5.95 12.59 -2.16
N SER A 298 5.61 11.57 -2.96
CA SER A 298 5.63 11.60 -4.43
C SER A 298 4.50 12.43 -5.04
N GLY A 299 3.38 12.58 -4.31
CA GLY A 299 2.15 13.18 -4.81
C GLY A 299 1.33 12.25 -5.70
N ASP A 300 1.56 10.93 -5.61
CA ASP A 300 0.78 9.93 -6.36
C ASP A 300 -0.58 9.68 -5.72
N SER A 301 -0.73 10.01 -4.43
CA SER A 301 -1.96 9.92 -3.68
C SER A 301 -2.20 11.20 -2.86
N GLU A 302 -3.46 11.54 -2.62
CA GLU A 302 -3.84 12.59 -1.67
C GLU A 302 -3.50 12.15 -0.25
N VAL A 303 -3.11 13.13 0.59
CA VAL A 303 -2.85 12.88 2.01
C VAL A 303 -4.17 12.65 2.73
N GLY A 304 -4.26 11.58 3.51
CA GLY A 304 -5.43 11.27 4.30
C GLY A 304 -5.44 9.84 4.81
N LYS A 305 -6.58 9.41 5.33
CA LYS A 305 -6.73 8.10 5.96
C LYS A 305 -6.82 6.98 4.92
N GLY A 306 -5.86 6.07 4.94
CA GLY A 306 -5.91 4.81 4.21
C GLY A 306 -6.81 3.79 4.91
N THR A 307 -7.63 3.04 4.16
CA THR A 307 -8.54 2.06 4.74
C THR A 307 -8.34 0.68 4.11
N PHE A 308 -8.00 -0.31 4.93
CA PHE A 308 -7.87 -1.71 4.56
C PHE A 308 -8.91 -2.54 5.30
N THR A 309 -9.75 -3.26 4.58
CA THR A 309 -10.71 -4.21 5.16
C THR A 309 -10.50 -5.58 4.54
N MET A 310 -10.44 -6.63 5.37
CA MET A 310 -10.43 -8.01 4.91
C MET A 310 -11.39 -8.86 5.73
N GLU A 311 -12.32 -9.52 5.05
CA GLU A 311 -13.33 -10.39 5.65
C GLU A 311 -13.27 -11.78 4.99
N GLY A 312 -13.10 -12.82 5.80
CA GLY A 312 -12.94 -14.19 5.32
C GLY A 312 -11.63 -14.39 4.54
N GLY A 313 -11.51 -15.55 3.89
CA GLY A 313 -10.34 -15.89 3.10
C GLY A 313 -9.06 -16.09 3.92
N SER A 314 -7.90 -15.84 3.32
CA SER A 314 -6.60 -16.07 3.95
C SER A 314 -5.56 -15.00 3.60
N LEU A 315 -4.67 -14.71 4.56
CA LEU A 315 -3.47 -13.90 4.39
C LEU A 315 -2.24 -14.74 4.69
N THR A 316 -1.31 -14.81 3.74
CA THR A 316 -0.05 -15.56 3.90
C THR A 316 1.15 -14.63 3.73
N SER A 317 1.97 -14.53 4.78
CA SER A 317 3.31 -13.95 4.71
C SER A 317 4.33 -15.04 4.48
N LEU A 318 5.10 -14.97 3.40
CA LEU A 318 6.20 -15.87 3.14
C LEU A 318 7.55 -15.30 3.62
N ASN A 319 7.61 -14.00 3.91
CA ASN A 319 8.77 -13.31 4.46
C ASN A 319 8.36 -12.03 5.18
N GLY A 320 8.94 -11.78 6.37
CA GLY A 320 8.77 -10.56 7.15
C GLY A 320 7.47 -10.46 7.95
N GLY A 321 7.18 -9.25 8.42
CA GLY A 321 6.01 -8.95 9.23
C GLY A 321 4.69 -8.96 8.43
N LEU A 322 3.57 -8.90 9.16
CA LEU A 322 2.25 -8.93 8.52
C LEU A 322 1.77 -7.54 8.12
N PHE A 323 1.43 -6.69 9.09
CA PHE A 323 0.86 -5.37 8.84
C PHE A 323 1.82 -4.26 9.27
N TYR A 324 2.07 -3.30 8.38
CA TYR A 324 2.87 -2.12 8.69
C TYR A 324 2.11 -0.85 8.34
N THR A 325 2.18 0.15 9.22
CA THR A 325 1.67 1.50 8.93
C THR A 325 2.66 2.55 9.41
N THR A 326 2.89 3.56 8.57
CA THR A 326 3.88 4.61 8.80
C THR A 326 3.55 5.87 8.02
N ASN A 327 3.82 7.04 8.60
CA ASN A 327 3.65 8.35 7.95
C ASN A 327 2.24 8.61 7.40
N THR A 328 1.18 8.08 8.05
CA THR A 328 -0.19 8.18 7.54
C THR A 328 -1.22 8.03 8.65
N GLU A 329 -2.46 8.46 8.38
CA GLU A 329 -3.62 7.96 9.09
C GLU A 329 -4.08 6.66 8.44
N SER A 330 -4.41 5.64 9.24
CA SER A 330 -4.76 4.32 8.72
C SER A 330 -5.87 3.65 9.52
N GLU A 331 -6.67 2.84 8.82
CA GLU A 331 -7.69 2.01 9.42
C GLU A 331 -7.61 0.60 8.86
N PHE A 332 -7.42 -0.38 9.75
CA PHE A 332 -7.45 -1.79 9.41
C PHE A 332 -8.67 -2.46 10.06
N THR A 333 -9.37 -3.27 9.29
CA THR A 333 -10.41 -4.15 9.79
C THR A 333 -10.15 -5.57 9.31
N LEU A 334 -9.99 -6.49 10.25
CA LEU A 334 -9.88 -7.92 9.99
C LEU A 334 -11.07 -8.64 10.61
N ARG A 335 -11.73 -9.49 9.83
CA ARG A 335 -12.81 -10.34 10.31
C ARG A 335 -12.66 -11.76 9.79
N ASN A 336 -12.44 -12.72 10.69
CA ASN A 336 -12.40 -14.15 10.36
C ASN A 336 -11.46 -14.49 9.19
N VAL A 337 -10.26 -13.88 9.19
CA VAL A 337 -9.20 -14.12 8.18
C VAL A 337 -8.28 -15.21 8.68
N GLN A 338 -8.02 -16.24 7.88
CA GLN A 338 -7.03 -17.26 8.20
C GLN A 338 -5.62 -16.70 7.91
N ILE A 339 -4.83 -16.45 8.94
CA ILE A 339 -3.48 -15.88 8.80
C ILE A 339 -2.43 -16.98 8.95
N THR A 340 -1.48 -17.00 8.00
CA THR A 340 -0.28 -17.84 8.05
C THR A 340 0.93 -16.92 7.92
N ALA A 341 1.74 -16.85 8.97
CA ALA A 341 2.99 -16.11 8.97
C ALA A 341 4.18 -17.04 8.74
N SER A 342 5.27 -16.51 8.20
CA SER A 342 6.55 -17.22 8.12
C SER A 342 7.15 -17.42 9.52
N ASP A 343 8.08 -18.37 9.64
CA ASP A 343 8.75 -18.68 10.93
C ASP A 343 9.60 -17.50 11.44
N ASP A 344 10.00 -16.59 10.56
CA ASP A 344 10.77 -15.37 10.84
C ASP A 344 9.92 -14.09 10.92
N CYS A 345 8.60 -14.23 11.06
CA CYS A 345 7.69 -13.10 11.20
C CYS A 345 7.96 -12.34 12.51
N GLU A 346 8.49 -11.13 12.41
CA GLU A 346 8.90 -10.35 13.58
C GLU A 346 7.71 -9.69 14.28
N TYR A 347 6.63 -9.37 13.55
CA TYR A 347 5.46 -8.68 14.10
C TYR A 347 4.17 -9.02 13.35
N PHE A 348 3.08 -8.99 14.10
CA PHE A 348 1.73 -8.98 13.54
C PHE A 348 1.36 -7.59 13.01
N LEU A 349 1.58 -6.56 13.82
CA LEU A 349 1.32 -5.16 13.48
C LEU A 349 2.50 -4.29 13.91
N ARG A 350 2.98 -3.44 13.02
CA ARG A 350 3.93 -2.38 13.32
C ARG A 350 3.29 -1.03 12.97
N CYS A 351 3.09 -0.17 13.99
CA CYS A 351 2.58 1.20 13.90
C CYS A 351 3.64 2.15 14.42
N THR A 352 4.57 2.56 13.56
CA THR A 352 5.74 3.34 13.97
C THR A 352 6.15 4.34 12.89
N GLY A 353 7.00 5.30 13.26
CA GLY A 353 7.80 6.04 12.28
C GLY A 353 8.73 5.14 11.47
N ASN A 354 9.47 5.76 10.55
CA ASN A 354 10.46 5.10 9.71
C ASN A 354 11.73 5.95 9.61
N GLN A 355 12.85 5.34 9.16
CA GLN A 355 14.16 5.99 9.01
C GLN A 355 14.25 6.93 7.79
N ASN A 356 13.14 7.12 7.08
CA ASN A 356 13.06 7.94 5.87
C ASN A 356 13.99 7.52 4.72
N GLN A 357 14.38 6.26 4.66
CA GLN A 357 15.27 5.77 3.59
C GLN A 357 14.58 5.79 2.22
N ARG A 358 13.25 5.71 2.18
CA ARG A 358 12.42 5.84 0.98
C ARG A 358 11.85 7.24 0.74
N GLY A 359 12.18 8.22 1.59
CA GLY A 359 11.62 9.57 1.50
C GLY A 359 10.20 9.69 2.06
N TRP A 360 9.77 8.76 2.94
CA TRP A 360 8.44 8.79 3.54
C TRP A 360 8.41 9.67 4.79
N GLY A 361 8.02 10.93 4.61
CA GLY A 361 7.93 11.92 5.66
C GLY A 361 9.29 12.46 6.13
N GLN A 362 9.39 12.76 7.40
CA GLN A 362 10.60 13.21 8.07
C GLN A 362 10.91 12.30 9.26
N SER A 363 12.09 11.70 9.30
CA SER A 363 12.50 10.82 10.40
C SER A 363 12.26 11.46 11.77
N GLY A 364 11.64 10.74 12.68
CA GLY A 364 11.24 11.22 14.01
C GLY A 364 9.97 12.09 14.03
N GLN A 365 9.27 12.27 12.90
CA GLN A 365 8.00 13.00 12.77
C GLN A 365 7.02 12.30 11.82
N ASN A 366 7.37 11.11 11.35
CA ASN A 366 6.64 10.33 10.37
C ASN A 366 5.96 9.09 11.00
N GLY A 367 5.43 9.25 12.20
CA GLY A 367 4.59 8.25 12.84
C GLY A 367 3.29 7.99 12.08
N ALA A 368 2.49 7.07 12.57
CA ALA A 368 1.19 6.74 12.04
C ALA A 368 0.08 6.93 13.09
N ASP A 369 -1.10 7.36 12.64
CA ASP A 369 -2.33 7.32 13.44
C ASP A 369 -3.17 6.13 12.94
N CYS A 370 -3.21 5.05 13.72
CA CYS A 370 -3.78 3.77 13.31
C CYS A 370 -4.96 3.35 14.18
N VAL A 371 -6.07 3.02 13.53
CA VAL A 371 -7.17 2.27 14.14
C VAL A 371 -7.12 0.85 13.59
N PHE A 372 -6.94 -0.15 14.46
CA PHE A 372 -6.91 -1.55 14.08
C PHE A 372 -8.01 -2.32 14.81
N THR A 373 -8.96 -2.86 14.07
CA THR A 373 -10.07 -3.68 14.61
C THR A 373 -9.92 -5.12 14.15
N ALA A 374 -9.83 -6.03 15.11
CA ALA A 374 -9.87 -7.47 14.89
C ALA A 374 -11.17 -8.05 15.46
N ALA A 375 -11.96 -8.71 14.62
CA ALA A 375 -13.21 -9.33 14.99
C ALA A 375 -13.22 -10.81 14.58
N GLN A 376 -13.54 -11.71 15.52
CA GLN A 376 -13.52 -13.16 15.27
C GLN A 376 -12.16 -13.63 14.71
N GLN A 377 -11.06 -13.09 15.24
CA GLN A 377 -9.73 -13.22 14.65
C GLN A 377 -8.75 -13.92 15.59
N GLU A 378 -7.91 -14.80 15.03
CA GLU A 378 -6.68 -15.25 15.69
C GLU A 378 -5.53 -14.35 15.24
N MET A 379 -4.87 -13.70 16.20
CA MET A 379 -3.71 -12.85 15.99
C MET A 379 -2.50 -13.45 16.69
N ASN A 380 -1.49 -13.83 15.93
CA ASN A 380 -0.25 -14.39 16.47
C ASN A 380 0.95 -13.55 16.05
N GLY A 381 1.73 -13.07 17.02
CA GLY A 381 2.91 -12.23 16.81
C GLY A 381 2.84 -10.92 17.59
N ASN A 382 3.93 -10.16 17.57
CA ASN A 382 4.05 -8.94 18.35
C ASN A 382 3.28 -7.77 17.70
N VAL A 383 2.77 -6.89 18.53
CA VAL A 383 2.30 -5.56 18.14
C VAL A 383 3.38 -4.55 18.58
N ILE A 384 3.84 -3.73 17.64
CA ILE A 384 4.94 -2.78 17.87
C ILE A 384 4.40 -1.36 17.60
N TRP A 385 4.67 -0.44 18.52
CA TRP A 385 4.31 0.97 18.39
C TRP A 385 5.45 1.87 18.88
N ASP A 386 5.40 3.18 18.61
CA ASP A 386 6.35 4.17 19.12
C ASP A 386 5.64 5.44 19.61
N SER A 387 6.37 6.30 20.33
CA SER A 387 5.81 7.51 20.94
C SER A 387 5.47 8.64 19.94
N ILE A 388 5.82 8.51 18.66
CA ILE A 388 5.40 9.47 17.60
C ILE A 388 4.18 8.99 16.84
N SER A 389 3.63 7.81 17.18
CA SER A 389 2.45 7.20 16.57
C SER A 389 1.31 7.05 17.58
N ASN A 390 0.07 6.97 17.09
CA ASN A 390 -1.08 6.60 17.87
C ASN A 390 -1.67 5.28 17.35
N LEU A 391 -1.85 4.30 18.25
CA LEU A 391 -2.45 3.02 17.93
C LEU A 391 -3.67 2.78 18.79
N ASP A 392 -4.84 2.69 18.16
CA ASP A 392 -6.08 2.20 18.78
C ASP A 392 -6.34 0.76 18.29
N LEU A 393 -6.00 -0.23 19.12
CA LEU A 393 -6.19 -1.65 18.84
C LEU A 393 -7.42 -2.19 19.57
N SER A 394 -8.38 -2.73 18.84
CA SER A 394 -9.61 -3.30 19.38
C SER A 394 -9.71 -4.79 19.06
N LEU A 395 -9.85 -5.62 20.10
CA LEU A 395 -10.12 -7.06 20.01
C LEU A 395 -11.58 -7.30 20.34
N THR A 396 -12.34 -7.80 19.37
CA THR A 396 -13.80 -7.93 19.47
C THR A 396 -14.30 -9.28 18.99
N GLU A 397 -15.50 -9.63 19.41
CA GLU A 397 -16.26 -10.79 18.90
C GLU A 397 -15.53 -12.13 19.04
N GLY A 398 -14.82 -12.36 20.15
CA GLY A 398 -14.11 -13.60 20.42
C GLY A 398 -12.70 -13.64 19.80
N THR A 399 -12.12 -12.50 19.49
CA THR A 399 -10.74 -12.41 19.01
C THR A 399 -9.75 -12.89 20.08
N VAL A 400 -8.77 -13.68 19.66
CA VAL A 400 -7.66 -14.13 20.49
C VAL A 400 -6.36 -13.52 19.97
N PHE A 401 -5.74 -12.69 20.78
CA PHE A 401 -4.40 -12.15 20.49
C PHE A 401 -3.35 -12.91 21.32
N THR A 402 -2.39 -13.54 20.65
CA THR A 402 -1.23 -14.21 21.28
C THR A 402 0.03 -13.45 20.87
N GLY A 403 0.62 -12.73 21.81
CA GLY A 403 1.79 -11.90 21.49
C GLY A 403 2.15 -10.93 22.60
N THR A 404 3.14 -10.11 22.32
CA THR A 404 3.66 -9.04 23.17
C THR A 404 3.34 -7.69 22.53
N VAL A 405 3.03 -6.67 23.33
CA VAL A 405 2.91 -5.28 22.86
C VAL A 405 4.19 -4.54 23.26
N LEU A 406 4.92 -4.05 22.26
CA LEU A 406 6.25 -3.46 22.43
C LEU A 406 6.25 -1.97 22.07
N ASP A 407 6.90 -1.18 22.91
CA ASP A 407 7.27 0.20 22.67
C ASP A 407 8.67 0.22 22.03
N ASP A 408 8.77 0.60 20.74
CA ASP A 408 10.02 0.61 19.98
C ASP A 408 10.35 2.02 19.47
N GLU A 409 11.14 2.74 20.24
CA GLU A 409 11.54 4.13 19.97
C GLU A 409 12.64 4.28 18.89
N SER A 410 13.02 3.21 18.19
CA SER A 410 14.14 3.22 17.23
C SER A 410 13.95 4.21 16.05
N CYS A 411 12.71 4.53 15.70
CA CYS A 411 12.36 5.49 14.65
C CYS A 411 11.74 6.79 15.19
N ALA A 412 11.55 6.92 16.52
CA ALA A 412 10.83 8.04 17.12
C ALA A 412 11.66 9.34 17.29
N GLY A 413 12.95 9.31 16.98
CA GLY A 413 13.81 10.50 17.08
C GLY A 413 13.93 11.03 18.50
N ASN A 414 13.32 12.18 18.81
CA ASN A 414 13.29 12.74 20.16
C ASN A 414 12.07 12.27 20.99
N GLY A 415 11.28 11.35 20.44
CA GLY A 415 10.02 10.92 21.02
C GLY A 415 8.88 11.92 20.79
N GLY A 416 7.67 11.50 21.16
CA GLY A 416 6.43 12.26 21.00
C GLY A 416 5.49 12.08 22.20
N ASN A 417 4.20 12.33 21.96
CA ASN A 417 3.13 12.14 22.94
C ASN A 417 2.08 11.12 22.41
N GLY A 418 2.46 10.31 21.46
CA GLY A 418 1.64 9.22 20.94
C GLY A 418 1.48 8.10 21.98
N GLY A 419 0.77 7.06 21.59
CA GLY A 419 0.53 5.95 22.49
C GLY A 419 -0.25 4.80 21.89
N CYS A 420 -0.36 3.74 22.66
CA CYS A 420 -1.12 2.53 22.32
C CYS A 420 -2.31 2.39 23.28
N THR A 421 -3.52 2.43 22.73
CA THR A 421 -4.74 2.03 23.43
C THR A 421 -5.12 0.62 22.99
N LEU A 422 -5.21 -0.31 23.95
CA LEU A 422 -5.69 -1.66 23.71
C LEU A 422 -7.06 -1.85 24.37
N THR A 423 -8.06 -2.19 23.57
CA THR A 423 -9.41 -2.50 24.04
C THR A 423 -9.74 -3.97 23.79
N ILE A 424 -10.16 -4.68 24.84
CA ILE A 424 -10.52 -6.11 24.80
C ILE A 424 -11.97 -6.23 25.29
N ASP A 425 -12.87 -6.66 24.40
CA ASP A 425 -14.28 -6.89 24.76
C ASP A 425 -14.47 -8.13 25.66
N GLU A 426 -15.68 -8.34 26.17
CA GLU A 426 -16.02 -9.42 27.10
C GLU A 426 -15.80 -10.84 26.53
N SER A 427 -15.80 -10.99 25.21
CA SER A 427 -15.66 -12.28 24.51
C SER A 427 -14.24 -12.56 24.05
N SER A 428 -13.35 -11.56 24.09
CA SER A 428 -12.01 -11.62 23.52
C SER A 428 -10.93 -11.82 24.59
N SER A 429 -9.73 -12.20 24.16
CA SER A 429 -8.63 -12.50 25.08
C SER A 429 -7.27 -12.09 24.52
N TRP A 430 -6.38 -11.76 25.43
CA TRP A 430 -4.95 -11.55 25.15
C TRP A 430 -4.12 -12.61 25.89
N VAL A 431 -3.41 -13.45 25.14
CA VAL A 431 -2.42 -14.39 25.63
C VAL A 431 -1.05 -13.72 25.55
N VAL A 432 -0.55 -13.27 26.69
CA VAL A 432 0.69 -12.51 26.81
C VAL A 432 1.89 -13.46 26.73
N THR A 433 2.85 -13.14 25.85
CA THR A 433 4.05 -13.96 25.61
C THR A 433 5.34 -13.28 26.06
N GLY A 434 5.27 -12.07 26.60
CA GLY A 434 6.40 -11.29 27.11
C GLY A 434 5.97 -10.02 27.82
N ASN A 435 6.92 -9.34 28.46
CA ASN A 435 6.65 -8.04 29.08
C ASN A 435 6.15 -7.04 28.03
N SER A 436 5.05 -6.38 28.33
CA SER A 436 4.33 -5.54 27.40
C SER A 436 4.15 -4.11 27.91
N VAL A 437 4.05 -3.16 26.99
CA VAL A 437 3.82 -1.74 27.29
C VAL A 437 2.66 -1.23 26.46
N VAL A 438 1.62 -0.71 27.10
CA VAL A 438 0.49 0.00 26.46
C VAL A 438 0.22 1.29 27.23
N THR A 439 -0.23 2.34 26.54
CA THR A 439 -0.56 3.60 27.23
C THR A 439 -1.87 3.48 27.98
N THR A 440 -2.89 2.91 27.34
CA THR A 440 -4.23 2.71 27.93
C THR A 440 -4.69 1.27 27.69
N LEU A 441 -5.13 0.61 28.76
CA LEU A 441 -5.69 -0.73 28.69
C LEU A 441 -7.14 -0.71 29.15
N ASN A 442 -8.06 -1.01 28.22
CA ASN A 442 -9.50 -1.17 28.46
C ASN A 442 -9.83 -2.67 28.34
N CYS A 443 -10.09 -3.35 29.44
CA CYS A 443 -10.30 -4.80 29.41
C CYS A 443 -11.60 -5.22 30.08
N SER A 444 -12.50 -5.81 29.30
CA SER A 444 -13.69 -6.52 29.77
C SER A 444 -13.57 -8.04 29.57
N GLY A 445 -12.58 -8.48 28.82
CA GLY A 445 -12.30 -9.88 28.51
C GLY A 445 -11.23 -10.49 29.44
N SER A 446 -10.37 -11.34 28.91
CA SER A 446 -9.34 -12.02 29.70
C SER A 446 -7.92 -11.68 29.26
N ILE A 447 -7.01 -11.59 30.20
CA ILE A 447 -5.57 -11.43 29.98
C ILE A 447 -4.85 -12.51 30.79
N VAL A 448 -4.20 -13.42 30.08
CA VAL A 448 -3.46 -14.56 30.67
C VAL A 448 -2.17 -14.80 29.90
N ASP A 449 -1.26 -15.58 30.47
CA ASP A 449 -0.11 -16.13 29.74
C ASP A 449 -0.45 -17.49 29.07
N ALA A 450 0.54 -18.10 28.42
CA ALA A 450 0.36 -19.37 27.71
C ALA A 450 -0.05 -20.54 28.62
N GLU A 451 0.24 -20.45 29.94
CA GLU A 451 -0.16 -21.42 30.94
C GLU A 451 -1.52 -21.11 31.60
N GLY A 452 -2.19 -20.04 31.14
CA GLY A 452 -3.47 -19.59 31.68
C GLY A 452 -3.36 -18.82 33.01
N ARG A 453 -2.17 -18.39 33.42
CA ARG A 453 -1.96 -17.61 34.64
C ARG A 453 -2.27 -16.15 34.37
N THR A 454 -2.88 -15.45 35.31
CA THR A 454 -3.13 -14.02 35.25
C THR A 454 -1.82 -13.22 35.18
N VAL A 455 -1.80 -12.10 34.47
CA VAL A 455 -0.60 -11.28 34.26
C VAL A 455 -0.63 -10.08 35.21
N THR A 456 0.50 -9.76 35.84
CA THR A 456 0.63 -8.57 36.69
C THR A 456 0.59 -7.31 35.86
N ILE A 457 -0.25 -6.34 36.25
CA ILE A 457 -0.35 -5.03 35.60
C ILE A 457 0.22 -3.98 36.55
N VAL A 458 1.15 -3.17 36.04
CA VAL A 458 1.82 -2.11 36.79
C VAL A 458 1.64 -0.76 36.12
N ASP A 459 1.72 0.33 36.91
CA ASP A 459 1.83 1.68 36.32
C ASP A 459 3.28 1.97 35.86
N SER A 460 3.49 3.12 35.22
CA SER A 460 4.80 3.58 34.73
C SER A 460 5.85 3.80 35.86
N ASN A 461 5.44 3.83 37.14
CA ASN A 461 6.32 3.92 38.30
C ASN A 461 6.62 2.55 38.92
N GLY A 462 6.05 1.47 38.38
CA GLY A 462 6.15 0.11 38.86
C GLY A 462 5.21 -0.22 40.05
N ASN A 463 4.20 0.62 40.33
CA ASN A 463 3.20 0.28 41.32
C ASN A 463 2.21 -0.74 40.73
N VAL A 464 1.93 -1.81 41.50
CA VAL A 464 1.00 -2.85 41.05
C VAL A 464 -0.43 -2.34 41.07
N LEU A 465 -1.07 -2.39 39.91
CA LEU A 465 -2.49 -2.06 39.71
C LEU A 465 -3.38 -3.30 39.79
N SER A 466 -2.86 -4.45 39.31
CA SER A 466 -3.50 -5.77 39.40
C SER A 466 -2.41 -6.84 39.58
N GLU A 467 -2.53 -7.67 40.64
CA GLU A 467 -1.62 -8.78 40.84
C GLU A 467 -1.94 -9.96 39.93
N GLY A 468 -0.91 -10.64 39.44
CA GLY A 468 -0.99 -11.86 38.64
C GLY A 468 0.05 -12.90 39.05
N GLU A 469 -0.06 -14.11 38.51
CA GLU A 469 0.81 -15.25 38.79
C GLU A 469 1.84 -15.51 37.66
N SER A 470 1.71 -14.82 36.53
CA SER A 470 2.64 -14.93 35.41
C SER A 470 4.00 -14.31 35.71
N GLU A 471 5.05 -14.78 35.06
CA GLU A 471 6.36 -14.14 35.06
C GLU A 471 6.39 -12.83 34.22
N TYR A 472 5.38 -12.59 33.38
CA TYR A 472 5.28 -11.40 32.57
C TYR A 472 4.52 -10.28 33.29
N THR A 473 4.82 -9.05 32.85
CA THR A 473 4.16 -7.83 33.33
C THR A 473 3.65 -6.99 32.16
N ILE A 474 2.54 -6.28 32.39
CA ILE A 474 2.03 -5.26 31.48
C ILE A 474 2.18 -3.91 32.17
N THR A 475 2.92 -2.98 31.54
CA THR A 475 3.05 -1.60 32.00
C THR A 475 1.99 -0.74 31.32
N VAL A 476 1.25 0.07 32.11
CA VAL A 476 0.20 0.96 31.60
C VAL A 476 0.28 2.34 32.25
N ASN A 477 -0.18 3.40 31.57
CA ASN A 477 -0.44 4.69 32.20
C ASN A 477 -1.86 4.76 32.75
N THR A 478 -2.82 4.12 32.06
CA THR A 478 -4.23 4.08 32.47
C THR A 478 -4.76 2.65 32.34
N LEU A 479 -5.36 2.16 33.40
CA LEU A 479 -6.09 0.88 33.43
C LEU A 479 -7.58 1.16 33.62
N GLN A 480 -8.40 0.73 32.67
CA GLN A 480 -9.85 0.69 32.79
C GLN A 480 -10.30 -0.76 32.68
N SER A 481 -10.80 -1.32 33.76
CA SER A 481 -11.34 -2.68 33.81
C SER A 481 -12.82 -2.57 34.17
N THR A 482 -13.67 -3.19 33.34
CA THR A 482 -15.09 -3.34 33.64
C THR A 482 -15.40 -4.74 34.21
N ALA A 483 -14.38 -5.53 34.54
CA ALA A 483 -14.57 -6.82 35.19
C ALA A 483 -15.28 -6.60 36.54
N ALA A 484 -16.51 -7.07 36.63
CA ALA A 484 -17.30 -7.15 37.86
C ALA A 484 -16.94 -8.41 38.64
#